data_b18d8b310bf7913dca0e62fa21645705
#
_entry.id   b18d8b310bf7913dca0e62fa21645705
#
_cell.length_a   1.000
_cell.length_b   1.000
_cell.length_c   1.000
_cell.angle_alpha   90.00
_cell.angle_beta   90.00
_cell.angle_gamma   90.00
#
_symmetry.space_group_name_H-M   'P 1'
#
loop_
_entity.id
_entity.type
_entity.pdbx_description
1 polymer ?
#
loop_
_entity_poly.entity_id
_entity_poly.type
_entity_poly.pdbx_seq_one_letter_code
_entity_poly.pdbx_strand_id
1 'polypeptide(L)'
;MVLVVSGTSYIYKAPYAGNAGLSRMPGVRIGGTLTAAPEDFSSFNDVGTNLIMKLDGFPPFVVYLAYIGTPEGVITGTRPDGGYWPQRVREGRNEGWLRIGDETFAMQATEILGDDRLPMLELWSPRAAESRRAIAQAAGESVPVRDRSLNGSEPQLLPEIFLWTPR
;
A
#
# COMPACT_ATOMS: atom_id res chain seq x y z
N MET A 1 -18.16 28.75 -2.55
CA MET A 1 -17.09 28.82 -1.52
C MET A 1 -17.04 27.62 -0.60
N VAL A 2 -18.17 27.07 -0.12
CA VAL A 2 -18.21 25.88 0.77
C VAL A 2 -17.60 24.63 0.15
N LEU A 3 -17.85 24.34 -1.13
CA LEU A 3 -17.32 23.17 -1.83
C LEU A 3 -15.79 23.21 -1.98
N VAL A 4 -15.20 24.39 -2.19
CA VAL A 4 -13.75 24.56 -2.32
C VAL A 4 -13.06 24.32 -0.97
N VAL A 5 -13.63 24.82 0.12
CA VAL A 5 -13.10 24.63 1.48
C VAL A 5 -13.19 23.16 1.91
N SER A 6 -14.29 22.50 1.58
CA SER A 6 -14.47 21.06 1.87
C SER A 6 -13.49 20.18 1.08
N GLY A 7 -13.30 20.50 -0.21
CA GLY A 7 -12.34 19.78 -1.06
C GLY A 7 -10.89 19.96 -0.58
N THR A 8 -10.49 21.17 -0.22
CA THR A 8 -9.16 21.45 0.31
C THR A 8 -8.95 20.74 1.66
N SER A 9 -9.94 20.77 2.56
CA SER A 9 -9.87 20.07 3.83
C SER A 9 -9.73 18.55 3.63
N TYR A 10 -10.45 17.99 2.66
CA TYR A 10 -10.34 16.56 2.31
C TYR A 10 -8.92 16.21 1.84
N ILE A 11 -8.36 16.97 0.90
CA ILE A 11 -7.01 16.74 0.37
C ILE A 11 -5.95 16.74 1.49
N TYR A 12 -6.10 17.64 2.47
CA TYR A 12 -5.14 17.76 3.58
C TYR A 12 -5.32 16.70 4.67
N LYS A 13 -6.54 16.29 4.97
CA LYS A 13 -6.87 15.41 6.11
C LYS A 13 -6.99 13.94 5.74
N ALA A 14 -7.39 13.64 4.53
CA ALA A 14 -7.65 12.26 4.11
C ALA A 14 -6.45 11.30 4.27
N PRO A 15 -5.18 11.71 4.02
CA PRO A 15 -4.03 10.84 4.26
C PRO A 15 -3.86 10.42 5.73
N TYR A 16 -4.48 11.15 6.65
CA TYR A 16 -4.38 10.89 8.10
C TYR A 16 -5.65 10.27 8.68
N ALA A 17 -6.70 10.16 7.89
CA ALA A 17 -8.01 9.66 8.32
C ALA A 17 -8.21 8.15 8.07
N GLY A 18 -7.17 7.45 7.66
CA GLY A 18 -7.27 6.04 7.26
C GLY A 18 -8.06 5.88 5.96
N ASN A 19 -8.49 4.66 5.64
CA ASN A 19 -9.29 4.34 4.47
C ASN A 19 -10.73 4.89 4.50
N ALA A 20 -11.05 5.78 5.40
CA ALA A 20 -12.38 6.35 5.58
C ALA A 20 -12.73 7.41 4.52
N GLY A 21 -11.88 7.65 3.53
CA GLY A 21 -12.14 8.60 2.46
C GLY A 21 -13.15 8.09 1.44
N LEU A 22 -13.81 9.03 0.75
CA LEU A 22 -14.68 8.74 -0.38
C LEU A 22 -13.92 7.89 -1.41
N SER A 23 -14.49 6.74 -1.77
CA SER A 23 -13.94 5.83 -2.78
C SER A 23 -12.54 5.26 -2.47
N ARG A 24 -12.12 5.22 -1.20
CA ARG A 24 -10.80 4.74 -0.78
C ARG A 24 -9.63 5.55 -1.35
N MET A 25 -9.87 6.75 -1.82
CA MET A 25 -8.83 7.68 -2.27
C MET A 25 -8.54 8.69 -1.16
N PRO A 26 -7.48 8.49 -0.37
CA PRO A 26 -7.21 9.33 0.81
C PRO A 26 -6.66 10.71 0.47
N GLY A 27 -6.73 11.13 -0.77
CA GLY A 27 -6.26 12.44 -1.22
C GLY A 27 -5.05 12.38 -2.15
N VAL A 28 -4.28 13.47 -2.22
CA VAL A 28 -3.17 13.63 -3.16
C VAL A 28 -1.83 13.92 -2.48
N ARG A 29 -1.84 14.19 -1.18
CA ARG A 29 -0.62 14.48 -0.41
C ARG A 29 -0.22 13.28 0.44
N ILE A 30 1.03 12.88 0.33
CA ILE A 30 1.55 11.78 1.14
C ILE A 30 1.85 12.23 2.58
N GLY A 31 2.30 13.47 2.79
CA GLY A 31 2.69 13.97 4.12
C GLY A 31 3.95 13.29 4.65
N GLY A 32 4.17 13.41 5.96
CA GLY A 32 5.37 12.88 6.62
C GLY A 32 6.60 13.76 6.41
N THR A 33 7.72 13.36 7.03
CA THR A 33 9.04 13.99 6.88
C THR A 33 9.85 13.18 5.89
N LEU A 34 10.33 13.83 4.81
CA LEU A 34 11.20 13.15 3.86
C LEU A 34 12.52 12.81 4.55
N THR A 35 12.84 11.53 4.61
CA THR A 35 13.97 10.96 5.34
C THR A 35 14.80 10.10 4.39
N ALA A 36 16.13 10.03 4.64
CA ALA A 36 16.97 9.06 3.93
C ALA A 36 16.51 7.64 4.27
N ALA A 37 16.52 6.77 3.26
CA ALA A 37 16.15 5.39 3.47
C ALA A 37 17.13 4.69 4.43
N PRO A 38 16.64 3.87 5.35
CA PRO A 38 17.50 3.06 6.20
C PRO A 38 18.18 1.94 5.39
N GLU A 39 19.19 1.33 5.96
CA GLU A 39 19.83 0.14 5.38
C GLU A 39 18.93 -1.11 5.48
N ASP A 40 18.01 -1.12 6.46
CA ASP A 40 17.07 -2.22 6.72
C ASP A 40 15.71 -1.67 7.12
N PHE A 41 14.69 -1.97 6.31
CA PHE A 41 13.31 -1.58 6.59
C PHE A 41 12.57 -2.48 7.58
N SER A 42 13.17 -3.59 8.03
CA SER A 42 12.55 -4.51 8.98
C SER A 42 12.16 -3.83 10.30
N SER A 43 12.91 -2.79 10.70
CA SER A 43 12.63 -1.99 11.90
C SER A 43 11.28 -1.24 11.84
N PHE A 44 10.72 -1.05 10.65
CA PHE A 44 9.43 -0.39 10.48
C PHE A 44 8.22 -1.34 10.60
N ASN A 45 8.45 -2.65 10.75
CA ASN A 45 7.35 -3.62 10.84
C ASN A 45 6.48 -3.45 12.09
N ASP A 46 6.99 -2.82 13.14
CA ASP A 46 6.25 -2.55 14.37
C ASP A 46 5.52 -1.21 14.37
N VAL A 47 5.73 -0.36 13.35
CA VAL A 47 5.08 0.96 13.25
C VAL A 47 3.61 0.85 12.89
N GLY A 48 3.22 -0.18 12.16
CA GLY A 48 1.83 -0.41 11.76
C GLY A 48 1.71 -1.47 10.66
N THR A 49 0.48 -1.76 10.24
CA THR A 49 0.21 -2.77 9.22
C THR A 49 0.06 -2.19 7.81
N ASN A 50 -0.09 -0.85 7.73
CA ASN A 50 -0.29 -0.14 6.48
C ASN A 50 0.72 1.01 6.33
N LEU A 51 1.15 1.19 5.11
CA LEU A 51 1.85 2.39 4.68
C LEU A 51 0.95 3.24 3.75
N ILE A 52 1.37 4.46 3.49
CA ILE A 52 0.81 5.30 2.45
C ILE A 52 1.80 5.34 1.28
N MET A 53 1.32 5.05 0.08
CA MET A 53 2.11 5.08 -1.14
C MET A 53 1.60 6.16 -2.08
N LYS A 54 2.53 6.84 -2.76
CA LYS A 54 2.26 7.76 -3.84
C LYS A 54 3.26 7.52 -4.98
N LEU A 55 2.76 7.19 -6.17
CA LEU A 55 3.58 7.21 -7.37
C LEU A 55 3.70 8.63 -7.94
N ASP A 56 4.83 8.92 -8.53
CA ASP A 56 5.02 10.17 -9.27
C ASP A 56 4.11 10.24 -10.51
N GLY A 57 3.76 11.46 -10.91
CA GLY A 57 2.92 11.72 -12.08
C GLY A 57 1.43 11.85 -11.79
N PHE A 58 0.63 11.84 -12.85
CA PHE A 58 -0.82 12.05 -12.81
C PHE A 58 -1.58 10.76 -13.13
N PRO A 59 -2.71 10.44 -12.43
CA PRO A 59 -3.28 11.17 -11.28
C PRO A 59 -2.44 11.00 -10.00
N PRO A 60 -2.33 12.06 -9.15
CA PRO A 60 -1.43 12.12 -8.00
C PRO A 60 -1.99 11.45 -6.74
N PHE A 61 -2.79 10.43 -6.87
CA PHE A 61 -3.45 9.80 -5.73
C PHE A 61 -2.47 9.09 -4.80
N VAL A 62 -2.77 9.14 -3.51
CA VAL A 62 -2.16 8.28 -2.50
C VAL A 62 -3.06 7.07 -2.25
N VAL A 63 -2.44 5.94 -1.91
CA VAL A 63 -3.14 4.70 -1.57
C VAL A 63 -2.56 4.09 -0.31
N TYR A 64 -3.41 3.40 0.45
CA TYR A 64 -2.97 2.60 1.60
C TYR A 64 -2.68 1.17 1.15
N LEU A 65 -1.51 0.66 1.54
CA LEU A 65 -1.09 -0.69 1.23
C LEU A 65 -0.62 -1.40 2.50
N ALA A 66 -0.97 -2.67 2.63
CA ALA A 66 -0.30 -3.54 3.56
C ALA A 66 1.16 -3.74 3.10
N TYR A 67 2.08 -3.75 4.06
CA TYR A 67 3.50 -3.85 3.75
C TYR A 67 4.23 -4.79 4.71
N ILE A 68 5.41 -5.21 4.29
CA ILE A 68 6.44 -5.76 5.15
C ILE A 68 7.79 -5.16 4.75
N GLY A 69 8.53 -4.65 5.74
CA GLY A 69 9.91 -4.19 5.56
C GLY A 69 10.88 -5.36 5.59
N THR A 70 11.89 -5.32 4.76
CA THR A 70 12.99 -6.29 4.67
C THR A 70 14.33 -5.54 4.54
N PRO A 71 15.48 -6.22 4.68
CA PRO A 71 16.77 -5.60 4.39
C PRO A 71 16.89 -5.08 2.96
N GLU A 72 16.24 -5.74 1.99
CA GLU A 72 16.31 -5.33 0.59
C GLU A 72 15.40 -4.15 0.26
N GLY A 73 14.39 -3.87 1.11
CA GLY A 73 13.40 -2.81 0.88
C GLY A 73 12.04 -3.12 1.47
N VAL A 74 11.00 -2.61 0.83
CA VAL A 74 9.62 -2.75 1.31
C VAL A 74 8.80 -3.56 0.31
N ILE A 75 8.24 -4.67 0.78
CA ILE A 75 7.33 -5.50 -0.01
C ILE A 75 5.91 -4.98 0.18
N THR A 76 5.21 -4.77 -0.93
CA THR A 76 3.78 -4.50 -0.96
C THR A 76 3.09 -5.45 -1.92
N GLY A 77 1.79 -5.57 -1.77
CA GLY A 77 1.01 -6.38 -2.70
C GLY A 77 -0.36 -5.80 -2.96
N THR A 78 -0.94 -6.25 -4.05
CA THR A 78 -2.32 -5.95 -4.41
C THR A 78 -3.02 -7.20 -4.92
N ARG A 79 -4.34 -7.15 -4.99
CA ARG A 79 -5.10 -8.21 -5.63
C ARG A 79 -4.73 -8.32 -7.11
N PRO A 80 -4.92 -9.48 -7.74
CA PRO A 80 -4.76 -9.64 -9.17
C PRO A 80 -5.56 -8.57 -9.92
N ASP A 81 -5.07 -8.09 -11.03
CA ASP A 81 -5.65 -6.98 -11.80
C ASP A 81 -5.80 -5.66 -11.00
N GLY A 82 -4.94 -5.47 -10.04
CA GLY A 82 -5.01 -4.59 -8.88
C GLY A 82 -5.16 -3.10 -9.08
N GLY A 83 -5.60 -2.66 -10.23
CA GLY A 83 -5.96 -1.28 -10.45
C GLY A 83 -4.86 -0.44 -11.11
N TYR A 84 -4.99 0.89 -11.01
CA TYR A 84 -4.21 1.80 -11.84
C TYR A 84 -2.72 1.92 -11.46
N TRP A 85 -2.36 1.75 -10.18
CA TRP A 85 -0.98 1.95 -9.76
C TRP A 85 -0.01 0.83 -10.21
N PRO A 86 -0.40 -0.47 -10.17
CA PRO A 86 0.41 -1.53 -10.76
C PRO A 86 0.65 -1.34 -12.25
N GLN A 87 -0.40 -0.93 -12.97
CA GLN A 87 -0.27 -0.63 -14.39
C GLN A 87 0.74 0.48 -14.65
N ARG A 88 0.76 1.55 -13.83
CA ARG A 88 1.76 2.62 -13.96
C ARG A 88 3.18 2.13 -13.74
N VAL A 89 3.40 1.23 -12.78
CA VAL A 89 4.72 0.60 -12.56
C VAL A 89 5.15 -0.16 -13.80
N ARG A 90 4.26 -0.95 -14.40
CA ARG A 90 4.51 -1.70 -15.65
C ARG A 90 4.80 -0.80 -16.84
N GLU A 91 4.23 0.39 -16.87
CA GLU A 91 4.48 1.41 -17.89
C GLU A 91 5.79 2.20 -17.67
N GLY A 92 6.60 1.81 -16.69
CA GLY A 92 7.88 2.45 -16.38
C GLY A 92 7.77 3.71 -15.52
N ARG A 93 6.58 4.03 -15.00
CA ARG A 93 6.34 5.13 -14.06
C ARG A 93 6.33 4.59 -12.64
N ASN A 94 7.47 4.08 -12.21
CA ASN A 94 7.64 3.28 -11.01
C ASN A 94 8.33 4.01 -9.85
N GLU A 95 8.65 5.28 -10.03
CA GLU A 95 9.18 6.13 -8.97
C GLU A 95 8.07 6.69 -8.10
N GLY A 96 8.36 6.85 -6.80
CA GLY A 96 7.38 7.37 -5.89
C GLY A 96 7.89 7.53 -4.47
N TRP A 97 6.97 7.53 -3.55
CA TRP A 97 7.23 7.69 -2.13
C TRP A 97 6.41 6.68 -1.33
N LEU A 98 7.04 6.15 -0.29
CA LEU A 98 6.36 5.38 0.74
C LEU A 98 6.45 6.15 2.06
N ARG A 99 5.31 6.30 2.74
CA ARG A 99 5.27 6.83 4.10
C ARG A 99 4.91 5.72 5.07
N ILE A 100 5.76 5.51 6.07
CA ILE A 100 5.58 4.58 7.17
C ILE A 100 5.65 5.40 8.47
N GLY A 101 4.57 5.42 9.24
CA GLY A 101 4.47 6.32 10.37
C GLY A 101 4.58 7.78 9.94
N ASP A 102 5.56 8.49 10.49
CA ASP A 102 5.82 9.89 10.17
C ASP A 102 6.97 10.11 9.18
N GLU A 103 7.63 9.05 8.74
CA GLU A 103 8.74 9.10 7.80
C GLU A 103 8.31 8.77 6.38
N THR A 104 8.84 9.52 5.42
CA THR A 104 8.57 9.35 3.98
C THR A 104 9.87 9.13 3.25
N PHE A 105 9.92 8.08 2.46
CA PHE A 105 11.09 7.62 1.72
C PHE A 105 10.87 7.76 0.22
N ALA A 106 11.88 8.24 -0.50
CA ALA A 106 11.89 8.21 -1.96
C ALA A 106 12.26 6.82 -2.43
N MET A 107 11.40 6.18 -3.20
CA MET A 107 11.48 4.76 -3.53
C MET A 107 11.17 4.50 -5.01
N GLN A 108 11.62 3.36 -5.48
CA GLN A 108 11.32 2.84 -6.81
C GLN A 108 10.71 1.45 -6.69
N ALA A 109 9.59 1.22 -7.39
CA ALA A 109 8.88 -0.05 -7.39
C ALA A 109 9.34 -0.97 -8.53
N THR A 110 9.47 -2.25 -8.23
CA THR A 110 9.68 -3.32 -9.23
C THR A 110 8.64 -4.41 -8.99
N GLU A 111 7.91 -4.80 -10.03
CA GLU A 111 7.02 -5.94 -9.94
C GLU A 111 7.83 -7.24 -9.95
N ILE A 112 7.52 -8.13 -9.01
CA ILE A 112 8.15 -9.43 -8.91
C ILE A 112 7.26 -10.46 -9.61
N LEU A 113 7.79 -11.10 -10.63
CA LEU A 113 7.06 -12.02 -11.50
C LEU A 113 7.49 -13.48 -11.28
N GLY A 114 6.67 -14.38 -11.80
CA GLY A 114 6.98 -15.81 -11.76
C GLY A 114 7.07 -16.36 -10.33
N ASP A 115 7.95 -17.34 -10.15
CA ASP A 115 8.12 -18.05 -8.88
C ASP A 115 8.89 -17.22 -7.84
N ASP A 116 9.66 -16.21 -8.27
CA ASP A 116 10.40 -15.30 -7.36
C ASP A 116 9.47 -14.51 -6.44
N ARG A 117 8.20 -14.37 -6.81
CA ARG A 117 7.19 -13.72 -5.96
C ARG A 117 6.74 -14.58 -4.78
N LEU A 118 6.89 -15.92 -4.83
CA LEU A 118 6.35 -16.82 -3.83
C LEU A 118 6.93 -16.57 -2.43
N PRO A 119 8.24 -16.44 -2.22
CA PRO A 119 8.81 -16.11 -0.91
C PRO A 119 8.31 -14.76 -0.38
N MET A 120 8.20 -13.76 -1.25
CA MET A 120 7.71 -12.43 -0.85
C MET A 120 6.21 -12.45 -0.53
N LEU A 121 5.43 -13.27 -1.24
CA LEU A 121 4.01 -13.47 -0.97
C LEU A 121 3.80 -14.14 0.40
N GLU A 122 4.63 -15.11 0.76
CA GLU A 122 4.59 -15.77 2.06
C GLU A 122 4.86 -14.79 3.21
N LEU A 123 5.81 -13.87 3.05
CA LEU A 123 6.09 -12.83 4.02
C LEU A 123 4.95 -11.80 4.13
N TRP A 124 4.41 -11.37 2.99
CA TRP A 124 3.41 -10.29 2.92
C TRP A 124 1.99 -10.75 3.32
N SER A 125 1.57 -11.97 2.98
CA SER A 125 0.18 -12.42 3.12
C SER A 125 -0.37 -12.36 4.56
N PRO A 126 0.37 -12.77 5.60
CA PRO A 126 -0.09 -12.64 6.99
C PRO A 126 -0.32 -11.17 7.36
N ARG A 127 0.58 -10.29 6.94
CA ARG A 127 0.51 -8.85 7.20
C ARG A 127 -0.71 -8.21 6.52
N ALA A 128 -0.99 -8.61 5.29
CA ALA A 128 -2.18 -8.16 4.56
C ALA A 128 -3.49 -8.62 5.24
N ALA A 129 -3.52 -9.79 5.84
CA ALA A 129 -4.66 -10.26 6.59
C ALA A 129 -4.87 -9.47 7.89
N GLU A 130 -3.79 -9.14 8.60
CA GLU A 130 -3.79 -8.29 9.79
C GLU A 130 -4.29 -6.87 9.46
N SER A 131 -3.73 -6.27 8.41
CA SER A 131 -4.15 -4.97 7.91
C SER A 131 -5.66 -4.90 7.63
N ARG A 132 -6.21 -5.90 6.94
CA ARG A 132 -7.65 -5.95 6.66
C ARG A 132 -8.49 -6.03 7.93
N ARG A 133 -8.04 -6.80 8.94
CA ARG A 133 -8.74 -6.88 10.23
C ARG A 133 -8.73 -5.56 10.96
N ALA A 134 -7.58 -4.88 11.02
CA ALA A 134 -7.45 -3.58 11.67
C ALA A 134 -8.35 -2.52 11.01
N ILE A 135 -8.41 -2.48 9.69
CA ILE A 135 -9.28 -1.56 8.94
C ILE A 135 -10.76 -1.84 9.23
N ALA A 136 -11.18 -3.10 9.22
CA ALA A 136 -12.56 -3.47 9.49
C ALA A 136 -12.98 -3.14 10.94
N GLN A 137 -12.11 -3.39 11.91
CA GLN A 137 -12.33 -3.02 13.30
C GLN A 137 -12.49 -1.50 13.48
N ALA A 138 -11.62 -0.71 12.83
CA ALA A 138 -11.70 0.75 12.87
C ALA A 138 -12.98 1.29 12.21
N ALA A 139 -13.53 0.59 11.23
CA ALA A 139 -14.80 0.92 10.57
C ALA A 139 -16.04 0.42 11.35
N GLY A 140 -15.87 -0.34 12.43
CA GLY A 140 -16.98 -0.99 13.14
C GLY A 140 -17.66 -2.10 12.32
N GLU A 141 -16.99 -2.60 11.30
CA GLU A 141 -17.50 -3.66 10.44
C GLU A 141 -17.11 -5.03 11.01
N SER A 142 -18.02 -5.99 11.00
CA SER A 142 -17.66 -7.39 11.21
C SER A 142 -16.84 -7.85 9.99
N VAL A 143 -15.60 -8.27 10.23
CA VAL A 143 -14.78 -8.88 9.18
C VAL A 143 -15.50 -10.15 8.71
N PRO A 144 -15.99 -10.23 7.48
CA PRO A 144 -16.46 -11.49 6.96
C PRO A 144 -15.25 -12.43 6.98
N VAL A 145 -15.30 -13.49 7.77
CA VAL A 145 -14.38 -14.61 7.64
C VAL A 145 -14.70 -15.25 6.30
N ARG A 146 -14.11 -14.69 5.24
CA ARG A 146 -14.00 -15.44 3.99
C ARG A 146 -12.94 -16.50 4.24
N ASP A 147 -13.40 -17.60 4.80
CA ASP A 147 -12.72 -18.87 4.66
C ASP A 147 -12.71 -19.18 3.15
N ARG A 148 -11.68 -18.68 2.47
CA ARG A 148 -11.35 -19.17 1.15
C ARG A 148 -10.65 -20.50 1.38
N SER A 149 -11.47 -21.52 1.70
CA SER A 149 -11.04 -22.89 1.55
C SER A 149 -10.50 -23.03 0.12
N LEU A 150 -9.29 -23.52 -0.02
CA LEU A 150 -8.58 -23.75 -1.27
C LEU A 150 -9.24 -24.84 -2.16
N ASN A 151 -10.51 -25.12 -1.98
CA ASN A 151 -11.27 -26.18 -2.62
C ASN A 151 -12.19 -25.68 -3.75
N GLY A 152 -11.91 -24.55 -4.36
CA GLY A 152 -12.63 -24.08 -5.55
C GLY A 152 -11.80 -24.31 -6.80
N SER A 153 -12.40 -24.94 -7.78
CA SER A 153 -11.83 -25.36 -9.07
C SER A 153 -11.52 -24.22 -10.06
N GLU A 154 -11.44 -22.97 -9.63
CA GLU A 154 -10.93 -21.85 -10.44
C GLU A 154 -9.50 -21.54 -10.03
N PRO A 155 -8.57 -21.33 -10.98
CA PRO A 155 -7.23 -20.88 -10.66
C PRO A 155 -7.34 -19.53 -9.97
N GLN A 156 -7.11 -19.51 -8.64
CA GLN A 156 -7.05 -18.27 -7.89
C GLN A 156 -5.82 -17.51 -8.39
N LEU A 157 -6.05 -16.41 -9.06
CA LEU A 157 -4.98 -15.51 -9.43
C LEU A 157 -4.28 -15.04 -8.13
N LEU A 158 -2.98 -15.31 -8.05
CA LEU A 158 -2.17 -14.88 -6.90
C LEU A 158 -2.10 -13.36 -6.84
N PRO A 159 -2.00 -12.76 -5.63
CA PRO A 159 -1.71 -11.34 -5.50
C PRO A 159 -0.47 -10.91 -6.30
N GLU A 160 -0.53 -9.72 -6.83
CA GLU A 160 0.63 -9.07 -7.46
C GLU A 160 1.55 -8.53 -6.36
N ILE A 161 2.84 -8.78 -6.47
CA ILE A 161 3.85 -8.41 -5.47
C ILE A 161 4.83 -7.42 -6.07
N PHE A 162 5.17 -6.40 -5.30
CA PHE A 162 6.10 -5.34 -5.67
C PHE A 162 7.14 -5.16 -4.57
N LEU A 163 8.41 -5.10 -4.97
CA LEU A 163 9.51 -4.70 -4.12
C LEU A 163 9.83 -3.22 -4.39
N TRP A 164 9.88 -2.45 -3.30
CA TRP A 164 10.28 -1.06 -3.32
C TRP A 164 11.68 -0.92 -2.76
N THR A 165 12.58 -0.35 -3.54
CA THR A 165 13.97 -0.08 -3.14
C THR A 165 14.22 1.42 -3.09
N PRO A 166 15.16 1.90 -2.26
CA PRO A 166 15.58 3.30 -2.24
C PRO A 166 16.08 3.78 -3.60
N ARG A 167 15.85 5.07 -3.90
CA ARG A 167 16.36 5.74 -5.11
C ARG A 167 17.27 6.92 -4.77
#